data_7df5b665abcef8832d0ecc818a5554d9
#
_entry.id   7df5b665abcef8832d0ecc818a5554d9
#
_cell.length_a   1.000
_cell.length_b   1.000
_cell.length_c   1.000
_cell.angle_alpha   90.00
_cell.angle_beta   90.00
_cell.angle_gamma   90.00
#
_symmetry.space_group_name_H-M   'P 1'
#
loop_
_entity.id
_entity.type
_entity.pdbx_description
1 polymer ?
#
loop_
_entity_poly.entity_id
_entity_poly.type
_entity_poly.pdbx_seq_one_letter_code
_entity_poly.pdbx_strand_id
1 'polypeptide(L)'
;MNDPITSKTPEPVEPASAKSIQAYIDERPIWADGTAVGMTPMTAMQWRILSLAAAGKFFEGFVVSMTGVALPLIAVEYNIGAAQHGLVSVASLAGILIGALFLGGLADRFGRKPMFIAEMFIFVAFLCLLVATPLFGINSFALLVFFLFGIGVALGCDYPTAHLIISESIPSTDRGRLVLGAFGFQALGALIGTAVGYVILKNVPEIGAWRWMYATAIIPAMLVTIGRFFVTESGHWLLVHGSVEAATRATARLLARNPPYPREIHLSRRMHPHAKHQDGYAALFSDTNRRATIFASVPWFLQDLGTYGIGIFTPTILAATLGHKATHTRNLADLITNDQLAAKGAALIDVLLIVGIIFAVLLAYRVGR
;
A
#
# COMPACT_ATOMS: atom_id res chain seq x y z
N MET A 1 35.09 -54.01 48.45
CA MET A 1 33.86 -53.24 48.72
C MET A 1 33.70 -52.26 47.56
N ASN A 2 32.85 -52.62 46.62
CA ASN A 2 32.65 -51.89 45.40
C ASN A 2 31.45 -50.94 45.56
N ASP A 3 31.66 -49.64 45.46
CA ASP A 3 30.58 -48.65 45.35
C ASP A 3 30.04 -48.68 43.96
N PRO A 4 28.71 -48.71 43.79
CA PRO A 4 28.08 -48.67 42.47
C PRO A 4 28.08 -47.24 41.93
N ILE A 5 28.67 -47.08 40.74
CA ILE A 5 28.57 -45.88 39.93
C ILE A 5 27.10 -45.69 39.56
N THR A 6 26.41 -44.76 40.21
CA THR A 6 25.09 -44.30 39.79
C THR A 6 25.24 -43.51 38.51
N SER A 7 24.87 -44.13 37.39
CA SER A 7 24.68 -43.44 36.12
C SER A 7 23.55 -42.42 36.30
N LYS A 8 23.88 -41.12 36.40
CA LYS A 8 22.92 -40.04 36.21
C LYS A 8 22.38 -40.16 34.80
N THR A 9 21.15 -40.60 34.70
CA THR A 9 20.33 -40.40 33.49
C THR A 9 20.37 -38.91 33.13
N PRO A 10 20.68 -38.55 31.88
CA PRO A 10 20.64 -37.14 31.48
C PRO A 10 19.23 -36.63 31.74
N GLU A 11 19.14 -35.53 32.50
CA GLU A 11 17.87 -34.79 32.65
C GLU A 11 17.27 -34.52 31.25
N PRO A 12 15.98 -34.77 31.05
CA PRO A 12 15.35 -34.44 29.79
C PRO A 12 15.50 -32.93 29.59
N VAL A 13 16.21 -32.54 28.52
CA VAL A 13 16.32 -31.17 28.07
C VAL A 13 14.87 -30.68 27.90
N GLU A 14 14.42 -29.78 28.76
CA GLU A 14 13.12 -29.17 28.64
C GLU A 14 12.98 -28.65 27.18
N PRO A 15 11.93 -29.02 26.46
CA PRO A 15 11.73 -28.54 25.11
C PRO A 15 11.69 -27.01 25.17
N ALA A 16 12.59 -26.36 24.45
CA ALA A 16 12.66 -24.91 24.37
C ALA A 16 11.23 -24.35 24.24
N SER A 17 10.81 -23.54 25.21
CA SER A 17 9.41 -23.11 25.32
C SER A 17 8.99 -22.47 24.00
N ALA A 18 7.93 -22.99 23.36
CA ALA A 18 7.43 -22.47 22.10
C ALA A 18 7.12 -20.97 22.27
N LYS A 19 7.70 -20.13 21.40
CA LYS A 19 7.48 -18.68 21.38
C LYS A 19 6.46 -18.32 20.30
N SER A 20 5.80 -17.18 20.43
CA SER A 20 4.97 -16.63 19.37
C SER A 20 5.83 -16.17 18.18
N ILE A 21 5.27 -16.16 16.97
CA ILE A 21 5.99 -15.67 15.78
C ILE A 21 6.49 -14.25 16.00
N GLN A 22 5.65 -13.38 16.60
CA GLN A 22 6.05 -12.01 16.89
C GLN A 22 7.23 -11.93 17.87
N ALA A 23 7.30 -12.84 18.86
CA ALA A 23 8.42 -12.89 19.78
C ALA A 23 9.74 -13.24 19.08
N TYR A 24 9.70 -14.10 18.05
CA TYR A 24 10.87 -14.36 17.20
C TYR A 24 11.24 -13.17 16.31
N ILE A 25 10.26 -12.44 15.77
CA ILE A 25 10.50 -11.23 14.98
C ILE A 25 11.16 -10.15 15.84
N ASP A 26 10.68 -9.97 17.06
CA ASP A 26 11.13 -8.97 18.03
C ASP A 26 12.41 -9.37 18.77
N GLU A 27 12.89 -10.60 18.60
CA GLU A 27 14.07 -11.11 19.27
C GLU A 27 15.31 -10.29 18.88
N ARG A 28 15.97 -9.76 19.92
CA ARG A 28 17.20 -8.94 19.76
C ARG A 28 18.43 -9.82 19.86
N PRO A 29 19.43 -9.60 19.01
CA PRO A 29 20.71 -10.25 19.18
C PRO A 29 21.35 -9.82 20.51
N ILE A 30 22.01 -10.76 21.15
CA ILE A 30 22.75 -10.53 22.38
C ILE A 30 24.23 -10.56 22.05
N TRP A 31 24.97 -9.54 22.48
CA TRP A 31 26.43 -9.51 22.35
C TRP A 31 27.10 -10.56 23.23
N ALA A 32 28.36 -10.84 22.97
CA ALA A 32 29.15 -11.81 23.76
C ALA A 32 29.25 -11.44 25.25
N ASP A 33 29.10 -10.18 25.61
CA ASP A 33 29.06 -9.65 26.97
C ASP A 33 27.68 -9.76 27.66
N GLY A 34 26.69 -10.34 26.97
CA GLY A 34 25.32 -10.49 27.47
C GLY A 34 24.42 -9.28 27.28
N THR A 35 24.90 -8.17 26.68
CA THR A 35 24.08 -7.00 26.42
C THR A 35 23.24 -7.18 25.15
N ALA A 36 21.97 -6.78 25.21
CA ALA A 36 21.10 -6.82 24.03
C ALA A 36 21.36 -5.63 23.09
N VAL A 37 21.35 -5.88 21.79
CA VAL A 37 21.42 -4.81 20.78
C VAL A 37 20.20 -3.89 20.92
N GLY A 38 20.42 -2.59 20.85
CA GLY A 38 19.37 -1.58 21.09
C GLY A 38 18.20 -1.64 20.13
N MET A 39 18.41 -2.15 18.90
CA MET A 39 17.37 -2.29 17.86
C MET A 39 17.43 -3.69 17.26
N THR A 40 16.27 -4.23 16.87
CA THR A 40 16.20 -5.48 16.11
C THR A 40 16.49 -5.18 14.64
N PRO A 41 17.60 -5.65 14.06
CA PRO A 41 17.91 -5.37 12.67
C PRO A 41 16.91 -6.08 11.75
N MET A 42 16.41 -5.35 10.75
CA MET A 42 15.53 -5.89 9.73
C MET A 42 16.31 -6.72 8.72
N THR A 43 15.73 -7.86 8.32
CA THR A 43 16.27 -8.74 7.29
C THR A 43 16.04 -8.18 5.89
N ALA A 44 16.77 -8.70 4.91
CA ALA A 44 16.55 -8.35 3.49
C ALA A 44 15.12 -8.69 3.03
N MET A 45 14.51 -9.78 3.57
CA MET A 45 13.13 -10.15 3.26
C MET A 45 12.14 -9.13 3.82
N GLN A 46 12.34 -8.67 5.06
CA GLN A 46 11.51 -7.64 5.69
C GLN A 46 11.58 -6.31 4.91
N TRP A 47 12.77 -5.89 4.51
CA TRP A 47 12.96 -4.71 3.66
C TRP A 47 12.28 -4.87 2.29
N ARG A 48 12.36 -6.05 1.68
CA ARG A 48 11.67 -6.35 0.41
C ARG A 48 10.16 -6.23 0.56
N ILE A 49 9.59 -6.81 1.62
CA ILE A 49 8.15 -6.70 1.91
C ILE A 49 7.75 -5.23 2.06
N LEU A 50 8.48 -4.48 2.88
CA LEU A 50 8.21 -3.06 3.12
C LEU A 50 8.28 -2.23 1.83
N SER A 51 9.34 -2.43 1.02
CA SER A 51 9.51 -1.69 -0.23
C SER A 51 8.43 -1.99 -1.26
N LEU A 52 8.01 -3.26 -1.38
CA LEU A 52 6.95 -3.67 -2.31
C LEU A 52 5.56 -3.21 -1.85
N ALA A 53 5.33 -3.12 -0.55
CA ALA A 53 4.11 -2.55 0.00
C ALA A 53 4.09 -1.01 -0.16
N ALA A 54 5.21 -0.35 0.09
CA ALA A 54 5.35 1.09 -0.17
C ALA A 54 5.17 1.44 -1.66
N ALA A 55 5.58 0.54 -2.58
CA ALA A 55 5.36 0.72 -4.01
C ALA A 55 3.88 0.69 -4.39
N GLY A 56 3.04 -0.12 -3.72
CA GLY A 56 1.59 -0.08 -3.91
C GLY A 56 1.02 1.30 -3.56
N LYS A 57 1.43 1.87 -2.42
CA LYS A 57 1.04 3.22 -2.00
C LYS A 57 1.55 4.30 -2.95
N PHE A 58 2.74 4.12 -3.49
CA PHE A 58 3.28 4.99 -4.55
C PHE A 58 2.36 5.04 -5.77
N PHE A 59 1.91 3.87 -6.29
CA PHE A 59 1.04 3.84 -7.47
C PHE A 59 -0.33 4.45 -7.20
N GLU A 60 -0.84 4.35 -5.99
CA GLU A 60 -2.07 5.01 -5.62
C GLU A 60 -1.94 6.53 -5.75
N GLY A 61 -0.95 7.14 -5.09
CA GLY A 61 -0.70 8.57 -5.22
C GLY A 61 -0.42 8.99 -6.66
N PHE A 62 0.38 8.20 -7.39
CA PHE A 62 0.73 8.42 -8.78
C PHE A 62 -0.52 8.50 -9.67
N VAL A 63 -1.40 7.49 -9.61
CA VAL A 63 -2.59 7.42 -10.48
C VAL A 63 -3.61 8.50 -10.10
N VAL A 64 -3.85 8.72 -8.81
CA VAL A 64 -4.84 9.69 -8.34
C VAL A 64 -4.45 11.11 -8.78
N SER A 65 -3.22 11.54 -8.51
CA SER A 65 -2.75 12.89 -8.89
C SER A 65 -2.64 13.07 -10.39
N MET A 66 -2.16 12.05 -11.09
CA MET A 66 -2.08 12.07 -12.54
C MET A 66 -3.46 12.11 -13.20
N THR A 67 -4.49 11.47 -12.61
CA THR A 67 -5.86 11.57 -13.09
C THR A 67 -6.35 13.02 -13.05
N GLY A 68 -5.98 13.78 -12.02
CA GLY A 68 -6.29 15.22 -11.94
C GLY A 68 -5.69 16.02 -13.10
N VAL A 69 -4.48 15.71 -13.54
CA VAL A 69 -3.83 16.33 -14.72
C VAL A 69 -4.45 15.82 -16.03
N ALA A 70 -4.80 14.54 -16.11
CA ALA A 70 -5.41 13.94 -17.32
C ALA A 70 -6.85 14.38 -17.57
N LEU A 71 -7.56 14.78 -16.54
CA LEU A 71 -9.01 15.03 -16.55
C LEU A 71 -9.47 16.05 -17.57
N PRO A 72 -8.81 17.21 -17.78
CA PRO A 72 -9.21 18.16 -18.82
C PRO A 72 -9.08 17.60 -20.24
N LEU A 73 -8.04 16.80 -20.51
CA LEU A 73 -7.86 16.14 -21.82
C LEU A 73 -8.94 15.08 -22.08
N ILE A 74 -9.25 14.27 -21.06
CA ILE A 74 -10.34 13.28 -21.09
C ILE A 74 -11.67 14.00 -21.35
N ALA A 75 -11.90 15.14 -20.71
CA ALA A 75 -13.13 15.91 -20.88
C ALA A 75 -13.32 16.38 -22.32
N VAL A 76 -12.25 16.81 -22.97
CA VAL A 76 -12.31 17.23 -24.39
C VAL A 76 -12.50 16.02 -25.32
N GLU A 77 -11.76 14.91 -25.09
CA GLU A 77 -11.82 13.75 -25.97
C GLU A 77 -13.20 13.08 -25.98
N TYR A 78 -13.82 12.95 -24.81
CA TYR A 78 -15.13 12.31 -24.67
C TYR A 78 -16.30 13.29 -24.73
N ASN A 79 -16.03 14.61 -24.90
CA ASN A 79 -17.02 15.69 -24.91
C ASN A 79 -17.99 15.59 -23.71
N ILE A 80 -17.43 15.45 -22.50
CA ILE A 80 -18.22 15.20 -21.30
C ILE A 80 -18.64 16.47 -20.59
N GLY A 81 -19.88 16.44 -20.07
CA GLY A 81 -20.43 17.53 -19.26
C GLY A 81 -19.99 17.47 -17.80
N ALA A 82 -20.37 18.48 -17.00
CA ALA A 82 -19.96 18.63 -15.61
C ALA A 82 -20.22 17.37 -14.71
N ALA A 83 -21.39 16.75 -14.90
CA ALA A 83 -21.74 15.53 -14.15
C ALA A 83 -20.84 14.34 -14.50
N GLN A 84 -20.53 14.16 -15.77
CA GLN A 84 -19.63 13.09 -16.24
C GLN A 84 -18.17 13.35 -15.82
N HIS A 85 -17.76 14.62 -15.76
CA HIS A 85 -16.46 15.03 -15.22
C HIS A 85 -16.30 14.59 -13.77
N GLY A 86 -17.33 14.81 -12.95
CA GLY A 86 -17.38 14.29 -11.58
C GLY A 86 -17.32 12.77 -11.53
N LEU A 87 -18.00 12.06 -12.45
CA LEU A 87 -18.00 10.60 -12.49
C LEU A 87 -16.62 10.03 -12.79
N VAL A 88 -15.84 10.60 -13.70
CA VAL A 88 -14.45 10.21 -13.98
C VAL A 88 -13.59 10.36 -12.73
N SER A 89 -13.72 11.49 -12.04
CA SER A 89 -12.95 11.76 -10.79
C SER A 89 -13.31 10.79 -9.66
N VAL A 90 -14.58 10.42 -9.55
CA VAL A 90 -15.07 9.53 -8.47
C VAL A 90 -14.89 8.05 -8.80
N ALA A 91 -14.74 7.67 -10.07
CA ALA A 91 -14.70 6.26 -10.49
C ALA A 91 -13.61 5.47 -9.77
N SER A 92 -12.37 5.96 -9.77
CA SER A 92 -11.26 5.30 -9.08
C SER A 92 -11.42 5.31 -7.57
N LEU A 93 -11.96 6.37 -6.99
CA LEU A 93 -12.22 6.45 -5.54
C LEU A 93 -13.32 5.48 -5.11
N ALA A 94 -14.39 5.36 -5.89
CA ALA A 94 -15.44 4.36 -5.65
C ALA A 94 -14.86 2.94 -5.75
N GLY A 95 -13.96 2.71 -6.70
CA GLY A 95 -13.20 1.47 -6.82
C GLY A 95 -12.37 1.19 -5.57
N ILE A 96 -11.61 2.18 -5.08
CA ILE A 96 -10.81 2.06 -3.85
C ILE A 96 -11.69 1.66 -2.66
N LEU A 97 -12.83 2.32 -2.49
CA LEU A 97 -13.78 2.00 -1.43
C LEU A 97 -14.27 0.55 -1.51
N ILE A 98 -14.70 0.12 -2.69
CA ILE A 98 -15.18 -1.26 -2.93
C ILE A 98 -14.05 -2.28 -2.71
N GLY A 99 -12.85 -2.00 -3.25
CA GLY A 99 -11.67 -2.84 -3.06
C GLY A 99 -11.31 -3.02 -1.59
N ALA A 100 -11.26 -1.94 -0.83
CA ALA A 100 -10.92 -1.99 0.60
C ALA A 100 -11.98 -2.73 1.42
N LEU A 101 -13.27 -2.50 1.15
CA LEU A 101 -14.37 -3.12 1.90
C LEU A 101 -14.51 -4.62 1.63
N PHE A 102 -14.47 -5.04 0.38
CA PHE A 102 -14.81 -6.41 0.01
C PHE A 102 -13.59 -7.31 -0.22
N LEU A 103 -12.54 -6.78 -0.84
CA LEU A 103 -11.35 -7.59 -1.17
C LEU A 103 -10.36 -7.69 -0.01
N GLY A 104 -10.37 -6.72 0.93
CA GLY A 104 -9.52 -6.78 2.11
C GLY A 104 -9.72 -8.05 2.95
N GLY A 105 -10.98 -8.48 3.13
CA GLY A 105 -11.31 -9.72 3.83
C GLY A 105 -10.87 -11.01 3.11
N LEU A 106 -10.63 -10.95 1.79
CA LEU A 106 -10.14 -12.11 1.03
C LEU A 106 -8.70 -12.47 1.39
N ALA A 107 -7.90 -11.50 1.86
CA ALA A 107 -6.55 -11.76 2.35
C ALA A 107 -6.53 -12.66 3.58
N ASP A 108 -7.58 -12.63 4.42
CA ASP A 108 -7.73 -13.54 5.54
C ASP A 108 -8.05 -14.96 5.08
N ARG A 109 -8.80 -15.09 3.99
CA ARG A 109 -9.26 -16.39 3.47
C ARG A 109 -8.22 -17.07 2.58
N PHE A 110 -7.62 -16.34 1.64
CA PHE A 110 -6.72 -16.89 0.61
C PHE A 110 -5.22 -16.76 0.95
N GLY A 111 -4.88 -15.95 1.95
CA GLY A 111 -3.50 -15.66 2.33
C GLY A 111 -3.07 -14.24 1.92
N ARG A 112 -2.04 -13.74 2.63
CA ARG A 112 -1.55 -12.37 2.40
C ARG A 112 -0.83 -12.27 1.05
N LYS A 113 0.07 -13.22 0.76
CA LYS A 113 0.87 -13.21 -0.45
C LYS A 113 0.04 -13.35 -1.74
N PRO A 114 -0.91 -14.29 -1.89
CA PRO A 114 -1.72 -14.39 -3.10
C PRO A 114 -2.52 -13.12 -3.38
N MET A 115 -3.12 -12.51 -2.35
CA MET A 115 -3.86 -11.27 -2.51
C MET A 115 -2.92 -10.10 -2.87
N PHE A 116 -1.75 -10.03 -2.24
CA PHE A 116 -0.73 -9.02 -2.53
C PHE A 116 -0.19 -9.08 -3.97
N ILE A 117 -0.19 -10.26 -4.58
CA ILE A 117 0.14 -10.43 -6.01
C ILE A 117 -1.05 -10.10 -6.89
N ALA A 118 -2.25 -10.61 -6.54
CA ALA A 118 -3.44 -10.50 -7.36
C ALA A 118 -3.86 -9.04 -7.57
N GLU A 119 -3.80 -8.22 -6.52
CA GLU A 119 -4.17 -6.79 -6.62
C GLU A 119 -3.30 -6.03 -7.61
N MET A 120 -1.95 -6.24 -7.58
CA MET A 120 -1.05 -5.60 -8.55
C MET A 120 -1.24 -6.14 -9.96
N PHE A 121 -1.54 -7.43 -10.09
CA PHE A 121 -1.86 -8.01 -11.40
C PHE A 121 -3.13 -7.40 -11.99
N ILE A 122 -4.19 -7.25 -11.17
CA ILE A 122 -5.44 -6.58 -11.58
C ILE A 122 -5.16 -5.13 -11.95
N PHE A 123 -4.36 -4.41 -11.15
CA PHE A 123 -3.96 -3.04 -11.43
C PHE A 123 -3.30 -2.90 -12.81
N VAL A 124 -2.28 -3.72 -13.10
CA VAL A 124 -1.59 -3.71 -14.40
C VAL A 124 -2.54 -4.08 -15.53
N ALA A 125 -3.41 -5.08 -15.34
CA ALA A 125 -4.36 -5.49 -16.36
C ALA A 125 -5.33 -4.34 -16.74
N PHE A 126 -5.90 -3.66 -15.76
CA PHE A 126 -6.79 -2.52 -16.03
C PHE A 126 -6.06 -1.31 -16.62
N LEU A 127 -4.79 -1.05 -16.23
CA LEU A 127 -3.96 -0.04 -16.89
C LEU A 127 -3.73 -0.37 -18.37
N CYS A 128 -3.38 -1.61 -18.67
CA CYS A 128 -3.18 -2.05 -20.06
C CYS A 128 -4.47 -1.93 -20.87
N LEU A 129 -5.62 -2.33 -20.31
CA LEU A 129 -6.92 -2.20 -20.99
C LEU A 129 -7.28 -0.73 -21.23
N LEU A 130 -7.06 0.14 -20.25
CA LEU A 130 -7.31 1.57 -20.38
C LEU A 130 -6.49 2.21 -21.50
N VAL A 131 -5.19 1.90 -21.55
CA VAL A 131 -4.27 2.42 -22.57
C VAL A 131 -4.56 1.84 -23.96
N ALA A 132 -4.98 0.57 -24.03
CA ALA A 132 -5.24 -0.14 -25.27
C ALA A 132 -6.60 0.20 -25.92
N THR A 133 -7.45 0.98 -25.31
CA THR A 133 -8.79 1.34 -25.82
C THR A 133 -8.80 1.83 -27.28
N PRO A 134 -7.84 2.66 -27.76
CA PRO A 134 -7.82 3.12 -29.15
C PRO A 134 -7.54 1.99 -30.14
N LEU A 135 -6.75 0.96 -29.75
CA LEU A 135 -6.38 -0.16 -30.63
C LEU A 135 -7.60 -0.99 -31.04
N PHE A 136 -8.63 -1.00 -30.21
CA PHE A 136 -9.87 -1.74 -30.47
C PHE A 136 -10.94 -0.88 -31.12
N GLY A 137 -10.65 0.38 -31.43
CA GLY A 137 -11.64 1.32 -31.97
C GLY A 137 -12.80 1.64 -31.01
N ILE A 138 -12.64 1.32 -29.72
CA ILE A 138 -13.67 1.47 -28.71
C ILE A 138 -13.45 2.80 -27.98
N ASN A 139 -14.18 3.82 -28.40
CA ASN A 139 -14.18 5.12 -27.71
C ASN A 139 -15.45 5.26 -26.86
N SER A 140 -15.58 4.46 -25.80
CA SER A 140 -16.74 4.45 -24.92
C SER A 140 -16.41 5.07 -23.57
N PHE A 141 -17.16 6.11 -23.21
CA PHE A 141 -17.07 6.73 -21.88
C PHE A 141 -17.36 5.75 -20.76
N ALA A 142 -18.31 4.83 -20.95
CA ALA A 142 -18.64 3.82 -19.94
C ALA A 142 -17.44 2.87 -19.67
N LEU A 143 -16.68 2.49 -20.72
CA LEU A 143 -15.48 1.67 -20.56
C LEU A 143 -14.34 2.43 -19.87
N LEU A 144 -14.15 3.72 -20.17
CA LEU A 144 -13.22 4.57 -19.45
C LEU A 144 -13.50 4.53 -17.94
N VAL A 145 -14.77 4.82 -17.57
CA VAL A 145 -15.20 4.81 -16.16
C VAL A 145 -15.00 3.41 -15.53
N PHE A 146 -15.35 2.36 -16.26
CA PHE A 146 -15.17 1.00 -15.79
C PHE A 146 -13.69 0.63 -15.55
N PHE A 147 -12.78 1.03 -16.45
CA PHE A 147 -11.36 0.75 -16.26
C PHE A 147 -10.76 1.57 -15.12
N LEU A 148 -11.13 2.84 -14.99
CA LEU A 148 -10.72 3.65 -13.83
C LEU A 148 -11.23 3.07 -12.51
N PHE A 149 -12.48 2.62 -12.49
CA PHE A 149 -13.05 1.91 -11.34
C PHE A 149 -12.26 0.63 -11.02
N GLY A 150 -11.92 -0.19 -12.02
CA GLY A 150 -11.13 -1.41 -11.84
C GLY A 150 -9.71 -1.15 -11.31
N ILE A 151 -9.06 -0.09 -11.80
CA ILE A 151 -7.79 0.41 -11.24
C ILE A 151 -7.97 0.75 -9.76
N GLY A 152 -9.04 1.47 -9.43
CA GLY A 152 -9.38 1.80 -8.04
C GLY A 152 -9.60 0.58 -7.17
N VAL A 153 -10.34 -0.43 -7.64
CA VAL A 153 -10.58 -1.69 -6.90
C VAL A 153 -9.27 -2.38 -6.52
N ALA A 154 -8.33 -2.44 -7.45
CA ALA A 154 -7.01 -3.02 -7.20
C ALA A 154 -6.23 -2.23 -6.13
N LEU A 155 -6.19 -0.91 -6.24
CA LEU A 155 -5.51 -0.03 -5.28
C LEU A 155 -6.19 -0.09 -3.90
N GLY A 156 -7.52 -0.19 -3.86
CA GLY A 156 -8.27 -0.33 -2.61
C GLY A 156 -7.96 -1.64 -1.86
N CYS A 157 -7.76 -2.74 -2.58
CA CYS A 157 -7.36 -4.02 -2.01
C CYS A 157 -5.95 -3.95 -1.37
N ASP A 158 -5.05 -3.15 -1.92
CA ASP A 158 -3.67 -2.97 -1.43
C ASP A 158 -3.63 -2.38 0.00
N TYR A 159 -4.62 -1.56 0.39
CA TYR A 159 -4.65 -0.93 1.72
C TYR A 159 -4.60 -1.94 2.87
N PRO A 160 -5.60 -2.81 3.04
CA PRO A 160 -5.60 -3.77 4.12
C PRO A 160 -4.50 -4.82 3.95
N THR A 161 -4.24 -5.28 2.72
CA THR A 161 -3.25 -6.33 2.44
C THR A 161 -1.83 -5.87 2.76
N ALA A 162 -1.42 -4.68 2.29
CA ALA A 162 -0.11 -4.11 2.58
C ALA A 162 0.08 -3.85 4.08
N HIS A 163 -0.97 -3.31 4.75
CA HIS A 163 -0.92 -3.06 6.19
C HIS A 163 -0.73 -4.35 6.99
N LEU A 164 -1.49 -5.41 6.66
CA LEU A 164 -1.40 -6.70 7.32
C LEU A 164 -0.01 -7.33 7.11
N ILE A 165 0.47 -7.40 5.86
CA ILE A 165 1.76 -8.05 5.57
C ILE A 165 2.94 -7.33 6.22
N ILE A 166 2.90 -5.98 6.28
CA ILE A 166 3.89 -5.19 7.01
C ILE A 166 3.78 -5.49 8.51
N SER A 167 2.59 -5.40 9.10
CA SER A 167 2.39 -5.56 10.54
C SER A 167 2.74 -6.94 11.06
N GLU A 168 2.54 -7.97 10.25
CA GLU A 168 2.87 -9.37 10.57
C GLU A 168 4.34 -9.73 10.32
N SER A 169 5.10 -8.88 9.60
CA SER A 169 6.49 -9.18 9.19
C SER A 169 7.54 -8.34 9.89
N ILE A 170 7.18 -7.19 10.46
CA ILE A 170 8.13 -6.20 10.98
C ILE A 170 8.16 -6.20 12.52
N PRO A 171 9.34 -5.89 13.14
CA PRO A 171 9.45 -5.73 14.58
C PRO A 171 8.45 -4.73 15.14
N SER A 172 7.86 -5.06 16.29
CA SER A 172 6.80 -4.25 16.93
C SER A 172 7.27 -2.84 17.30
N THR A 173 8.56 -2.69 17.65
CA THR A 173 9.17 -1.41 18.05
C THR A 173 9.19 -0.39 16.91
N ASP A 174 9.44 -0.84 15.67
CA ASP A 174 9.59 0.03 14.49
C ASP A 174 8.35 0.09 13.61
N ARG A 175 7.35 -0.77 13.88
CA ARG A 175 6.16 -0.95 13.04
C ARG A 175 5.45 0.36 12.73
N GLY A 176 5.16 1.19 13.74
CA GLY A 176 4.41 2.43 13.52
C GLY A 176 5.14 3.40 12.59
N ARG A 177 6.45 3.57 12.76
CA ARG A 177 7.29 4.43 11.95
C ARG A 177 7.41 3.93 10.51
N LEU A 178 7.61 2.63 10.34
CA LEU A 178 7.81 2.02 9.02
C LEU A 178 6.51 1.95 8.23
N VAL A 179 5.38 1.70 8.89
CA VAL A 179 4.05 1.77 8.26
C VAL A 179 3.78 3.22 7.82
N LEU A 180 3.98 4.20 8.70
CA LEU A 180 3.80 5.61 8.34
C LEU A 180 4.73 6.03 7.18
N GLY A 181 5.99 5.57 7.21
CA GLY A 181 6.94 5.77 6.11
C GLY A 181 6.46 5.16 4.79
N ALA A 182 5.93 3.93 4.81
CA ALA A 182 5.37 3.27 3.63
C ALA A 182 4.18 4.05 3.04
N PHE A 183 3.29 4.56 3.90
CA PHE A 183 2.19 5.44 3.46
C PHE A 183 2.70 6.78 2.91
N GLY A 184 3.84 7.27 3.39
CA GLY A 184 4.49 8.47 2.84
C GLY A 184 4.89 8.36 1.38
N PHE A 185 5.08 7.14 0.86
CA PHE A 185 5.33 6.92 -0.57
C PHE A 185 4.14 7.30 -1.46
N GLN A 186 2.93 7.39 -0.92
CA GLN A 186 1.77 7.93 -1.64
C GLN A 186 2.00 9.38 -2.07
N ALA A 187 2.52 10.23 -1.19
CA ALA A 187 2.83 11.62 -1.55
C ALA A 187 3.97 11.72 -2.58
N LEU A 188 4.98 10.84 -2.48
CA LEU A 188 6.02 10.75 -3.50
C LEU A 188 5.44 10.31 -4.85
N GLY A 189 4.51 9.35 -4.83
CA GLY A 189 3.75 8.93 -6.02
C GLY A 189 2.98 10.07 -6.64
N ALA A 190 2.27 10.86 -5.82
CA ALA A 190 1.50 12.03 -6.25
C ALA A 190 2.41 13.04 -6.97
N LEU A 191 3.52 13.43 -6.34
CA LEU A 191 4.49 14.35 -6.93
C LEU A 191 5.04 13.83 -8.27
N ILE A 192 5.45 12.56 -8.33
CA ILE A 192 6.01 11.98 -9.56
C ILE A 192 4.93 11.83 -10.63
N GLY A 193 3.69 11.45 -10.27
CA GLY A 193 2.56 11.38 -11.20
C GLY A 193 2.25 12.73 -11.82
N THR A 194 2.18 13.78 -11.02
CA THR A 194 1.98 15.16 -11.47
C THR A 194 3.14 15.64 -12.37
N ALA A 195 4.39 15.34 -11.99
CA ALA A 195 5.57 15.70 -12.78
C ALA A 195 5.61 14.96 -14.13
N VAL A 196 5.28 13.67 -14.16
CA VAL A 196 5.16 12.89 -15.40
C VAL A 196 4.06 13.46 -16.29
N GLY A 197 2.89 13.79 -15.73
CA GLY A 197 1.82 14.48 -16.47
C GLY A 197 2.31 15.76 -17.12
N TYR A 198 3.01 16.61 -16.36
CA TYR A 198 3.60 17.85 -16.90
C TYR A 198 4.59 17.61 -18.05
N VAL A 199 5.51 16.63 -17.87
CA VAL A 199 6.53 16.30 -18.89
C VAL A 199 5.88 15.78 -20.16
N ILE A 200 4.84 14.95 -20.04
CA ILE A 200 4.12 14.42 -21.21
C ILE A 200 3.39 15.54 -21.92
N LEU A 201 2.66 16.40 -21.22
CA LEU A 201 1.98 17.54 -21.81
C LEU A 201 2.91 18.51 -22.55
N LYS A 202 4.17 18.63 -22.06
CA LYS A 202 5.18 19.46 -22.70
C LYS A 202 5.70 18.87 -24.00
N ASN A 203 5.87 17.53 -24.06
CA ASN A 203 6.50 16.86 -25.20
C ASN A 203 5.49 16.29 -26.21
N VAL A 204 4.29 15.95 -25.76
CA VAL A 204 3.20 15.38 -26.57
C VAL A 204 1.93 16.22 -26.35
N PRO A 205 1.84 17.40 -26.97
CA PRO A 205 0.71 18.33 -26.76
C PRO A 205 -0.53 17.90 -27.58
N GLU A 206 -1.06 16.73 -27.31
CA GLU A 206 -2.21 16.11 -27.99
C GLU A 206 -3.30 15.75 -27.00
N ILE A 207 -4.56 15.66 -27.47
CA ILE A 207 -5.69 15.27 -26.62
C ILE A 207 -5.47 13.86 -26.04
N GLY A 208 -4.97 12.93 -26.84
CA GLY A 208 -4.68 11.54 -26.40
C GLY A 208 -3.49 11.38 -25.44
N ALA A 209 -2.76 12.45 -25.10
CA ALA A 209 -1.59 12.42 -24.24
C ALA A 209 -1.85 11.82 -22.85
N TRP A 210 -3.06 11.90 -22.34
CA TRP A 210 -3.44 11.30 -21.06
C TRP A 210 -3.23 9.77 -21.01
N ARG A 211 -3.33 9.07 -22.14
CA ARG A 211 -3.06 7.63 -22.20
C ARG A 211 -1.59 7.32 -21.96
N TRP A 212 -0.69 8.14 -22.50
CA TRP A 212 0.74 8.03 -22.24
C TRP A 212 1.07 8.22 -20.77
N MET A 213 0.34 9.10 -20.07
CA MET A 213 0.50 9.28 -18.63
C MET A 213 0.27 7.96 -17.89
N TYR A 214 -0.85 7.27 -18.15
CA TYR A 214 -1.13 5.97 -17.54
C TYR A 214 -0.18 4.87 -18.01
N ALA A 215 0.26 4.90 -19.27
CA ALA A 215 1.19 3.93 -19.83
C ALA A 215 2.54 3.92 -19.09
N THR A 216 3.01 5.06 -18.59
CA THR A 216 4.27 5.14 -17.81
C THR A 216 4.25 4.31 -16.54
N ALA A 217 3.08 4.05 -15.95
CA ALA A 217 2.93 3.23 -14.76
C ALA A 217 3.05 1.72 -15.04
N ILE A 218 2.80 1.26 -16.27
CA ILE A 218 2.68 -0.17 -16.61
C ILE A 218 3.98 -0.91 -16.30
N ILE A 219 5.11 -0.45 -16.85
CA ILE A 219 6.40 -1.14 -16.67
C ILE A 219 6.83 -1.19 -15.20
N PRO A 220 6.84 -0.07 -14.43
CA PRO A 220 7.17 -0.12 -13.02
C PRO A 220 6.21 -1.01 -12.21
N ALA A 221 4.90 -0.98 -12.49
CA ALA A 221 3.92 -1.83 -11.82
C ALA A 221 4.13 -3.32 -12.12
N MET A 222 4.49 -3.67 -13.36
CA MET A 222 4.89 -5.05 -13.72
C MET A 222 6.11 -5.51 -12.93
N LEU A 223 7.12 -4.67 -12.79
CA LEU A 223 8.32 -4.99 -11.99
C LEU A 223 7.97 -5.22 -10.52
N VAL A 224 7.08 -4.39 -9.94
CA VAL A 224 6.58 -4.58 -8.58
C VAL A 224 5.77 -5.89 -8.48
N THR A 225 4.90 -6.18 -9.45
CA THR A 225 4.15 -7.43 -9.50
C THR A 225 5.10 -8.64 -9.49
N ILE A 226 6.13 -8.64 -10.33
CA ILE A 226 7.16 -9.69 -10.37
C ILE A 226 7.88 -9.78 -9.01
N GLY A 227 8.26 -8.64 -8.42
CA GLY A 227 8.89 -8.60 -7.10
C GLY A 227 8.06 -9.25 -6.00
N ARG A 228 6.73 -9.11 -6.04
CA ARG A 228 5.80 -9.69 -5.06
C ARG A 228 5.76 -11.24 -5.10
N PHE A 229 6.12 -11.88 -6.18
CA PHE A 229 6.24 -13.35 -6.23
C PHE A 229 7.36 -13.88 -5.31
N PHE A 230 8.40 -13.09 -5.06
CA PHE A 230 9.55 -13.48 -4.26
C PHE A 230 9.39 -13.22 -2.75
N VAL A 231 8.26 -12.66 -2.32
CA VAL A 231 7.93 -12.46 -0.90
C VAL A 231 7.49 -13.78 -0.28
N THR A 232 7.78 -13.96 1.02
CA THR A 232 7.27 -15.10 1.80
C THR A 232 5.83 -14.85 2.25
N GLU A 233 5.05 -15.93 2.43
CA GLU A 233 3.72 -15.82 3.04
C GLU A 233 3.85 -15.49 4.54
N SER A 234 2.79 -14.92 5.11
CA SER A 234 2.74 -14.64 6.54
C SER A 234 2.80 -15.92 7.37
N GLY A 235 3.77 -15.98 8.29
CA GLY A 235 3.86 -17.09 9.25
C GLY A 235 2.62 -17.14 10.15
N HIS A 236 2.06 -15.98 10.53
CA HIS A 236 0.85 -15.89 11.36
C HIS A 236 -0.35 -16.53 10.65
N TRP A 237 -0.56 -16.20 9.37
CA TRP A 237 -1.64 -16.78 8.58
C TRP A 237 -1.47 -18.30 8.41
N LEU A 238 -0.25 -18.75 8.07
CA LEU A 238 0.06 -20.17 7.90
C LEU A 238 -0.13 -20.97 9.20
N LEU A 239 0.11 -20.37 10.37
CA LEU A 239 -0.09 -21.04 11.65
C LEU A 239 -1.57 -21.31 11.93
N VAL A 240 -2.45 -20.42 11.46
CA VAL A 240 -3.92 -20.55 11.63
C VAL A 240 -4.52 -21.46 10.56
N HIS A 241 -4.19 -21.23 9.28
CA HIS A 241 -4.84 -21.88 8.14
C HIS A 241 -4.04 -23.02 7.49
N GLY A 242 -2.73 -23.08 7.76
CA GLY A 242 -1.81 -24.05 7.20
C GLY A 242 -1.31 -25.09 8.21
N SER A 243 -0.05 -25.51 8.03
CA SER A 243 0.65 -26.38 8.97
C SER A 243 1.68 -25.60 9.79
N VAL A 244 2.02 -26.15 10.97
CA VAL A 244 3.08 -25.60 11.82
C VAL A 244 4.42 -25.60 11.06
N GLU A 245 4.70 -26.65 10.28
CA GLU A 245 5.91 -26.77 9.48
C GLU A 245 5.99 -25.69 8.39
N ALA A 246 4.87 -25.38 7.73
CA ALA A 246 4.80 -24.31 6.73
C ALA A 246 5.03 -22.93 7.39
N ALA A 247 4.41 -22.68 8.55
CA ALA A 247 4.61 -21.47 9.33
C ALA A 247 6.05 -21.32 9.80
N THR A 248 6.67 -22.41 10.29
CA THR A 248 8.07 -22.42 10.71
C THR A 248 9.02 -22.11 9.54
N ARG A 249 8.82 -22.74 8.37
CA ARG A 249 9.62 -22.47 7.18
C ARG A 249 9.47 -21.03 6.70
N ALA A 250 8.24 -20.49 6.69
CA ALA A 250 7.99 -19.11 6.29
C ALA A 250 8.65 -18.11 7.25
N THR A 251 8.54 -18.35 8.57
CA THR A 251 9.18 -17.53 9.60
C THR A 251 10.70 -17.60 9.52
N ALA A 252 11.28 -18.79 9.31
CA ALA A 252 12.73 -18.96 9.12
C ALA A 252 13.22 -18.20 7.88
N ARG A 253 12.46 -18.23 6.76
CA ARG A 253 12.78 -17.48 5.55
C ARG A 253 12.66 -15.97 5.77
N LEU A 254 11.68 -15.52 6.53
CA LEU A 254 11.52 -14.10 6.91
C LEU A 254 12.70 -13.62 7.75
N LEU A 255 13.14 -14.44 8.71
CA LEU A 255 14.18 -14.12 9.69
C LEU A 255 15.57 -14.65 9.29
N ALA A 256 15.83 -14.86 8.00
CA ALA A 256 17.16 -15.25 7.51
C ALA A 256 18.18 -14.12 7.77
N ARG A 257 18.80 -14.15 8.96
CA ARG A 257 19.80 -13.19 9.45
C ARG A 257 21.20 -13.74 9.35
N ASN A 258 22.17 -12.87 9.29
CA ASN A 258 23.58 -13.24 9.34
C ASN A 258 24.30 -12.39 10.42
N PRO A 259 24.83 -12.98 11.51
CA PRO A 259 24.80 -14.40 11.89
C PRO A 259 23.36 -14.93 12.15
N PRO A 260 23.11 -16.27 11.98
CA PRO A 260 21.78 -16.83 12.12
C PRO A 260 21.26 -16.70 13.56
N TYR A 261 20.14 -16.01 13.72
CA TYR A 261 19.35 -16.02 14.95
C TYR A 261 17.88 -15.68 14.61
N PRO A 262 16.88 -16.23 15.29
CA PRO A 262 17.03 -17.33 16.26
C PRO A 262 17.65 -18.56 15.58
N ARG A 263 18.38 -19.38 16.34
CA ARG A 263 19.01 -20.60 15.81
C ARG A 263 17.97 -21.64 15.44
N GLU A 264 16.93 -21.76 16.25
CA GLU A 264 15.83 -22.69 16.07
C GLU A 264 14.49 -21.99 16.30
N ILE A 265 13.49 -22.34 15.52
CA ILE A 265 12.13 -21.78 15.60
C ILE A 265 11.18 -22.93 15.93
N HIS A 266 10.64 -22.91 17.15
CA HIS A 266 9.65 -23.87 17.62
C HIS A 266 8.30 -23.17 17.77
N LEU A 267 7.39 -23.43 16.83
CA LEU A 267 6.02 -22.89 16.86
C LEU A 267 5.04 -23.94 17.38
N SER A 268 4.01 -23.50 18.11
CA SER A 268 2.93 -24.36 18.58
C SER A 268 1.59 -23.67 18.34
N ARG A 269 0.60 -24.41 17.82
CA ARG A 269 -0.77 -23.95 17.69
C ARG A 269 -1.44 -23.60 19.03
N ARG A 270 -1.00 -24.23 20.12
CA ARG A 270 -1.55 -23.98 21.47
C ARG A 270 -1.32 -22.54 21.96
N MET A 271 -0.28 -21.87 21.45
CA MET A 271 0.01 -20.48 21.80
C MET A 271 -0.85 -19.45 21.06
N HIS A 272 -1.62 -19.90 20.08
CA HIS A 272 -2.60 -19.10 19.39
C HIS A 272 -3.96 -19.78 19.55
N PRO A 273 -4.52 -19.78 20.76
CA PRO A 273 -5.87 -20.32 20.94
C PRO A 273 -6.77 -19.57 19.96
N HIS A 274 -7.54 -20.31 19.18
CA HIS A 274 -8.65 -19.74 18.45
C HIS A 274 -9.56 -19.06 19.50
N ALA A 275 -9.30 -17.80 19.82
CA ALA A 275 -10.34 -16.99 20.41
C ALA A 275 -11.51 -17.16 19.44
N LYS A 276 -12.68 -17.52 19.95
CA LYS A 276 -13.92 -17.45 19.20
C LYS A 276 -14.09 -15.97 18.85
N HIS A 277 -13.37 -15.52 17.84
CA HIS A 277 -13.61 -14.21 17.29
C HIS A 277 -14.99 -14.26 16.67
N GLN A 278 -15.82 -13.33 17.06
CA GLN A 278 -16.98 -12.98 16.28
C GLN A 278 -16.42 -12.53 14.93
N ASP A 279 -16.38 -13.44 13.96
CA ASP A 279 -15.90 -13.14 12.63
C ASP A 279 -16.91 -12.22 11.95
N GLY A 280 -16.41 -11.16 11.31
CA GLY A 280 -17.20 -10.26 10.47
C GLY A 280 -17.27 -8.83 10.95
N TYR A 281 -17.81 -7.98 10.12
CA TYR A 281 -17.93 -6.53 10.36
C TYR A 281 -18.75 -6.17 11.60
N ALA A 282 -19.68 -7.03 12.00
CA ALA A 282 -20.47 -6.83 13.22
C ALA A 282 -19.60 -6.77 14.48
N ALA A 283 -18.49 -7.49 14.52
CA ALA A 283 -17.55 -7.47 15.65
C ALA A 283 -16.92 -6.10 15.89
N LEU A 284 -16.75 -5.28 14.84
CA LEU A 284 -16.22 -3.92 14.93
C LEU A 284 -17.13 -2.99 15.74
N PHE A 285 -18.45 -3.26 15.72
CA PHE A 285 -19.46 -2.45 16.40
C PHE A 285 -19.88 -3.03 17.75
N SER A 286 -19.23 -4.12 18.21
CA SER A 286 -19.44 -4.65 19.56
C SER A 286 -19.03 -3.61 20.62
N ASP A 287 -19.60 -3.69 21.82
CA ASP A 287 -19.33 -2.73 22.92
C ASP A 287 -17.84 -2.62 23.27
N THR A 288 -17.09 -3.70 23.11
CA THR A 288 -15.65 -3.74 23.37
C THR A 288 -14.85 -3.00 22.30
N ASN A 289 -15.24 -3.10 21.03
CA ASN A 289 -14.46 -2.60 19.88
C ASN A 289 -14.96 -1.25 19.36
N ARG A 290 -16.21 -0.88 19.64
CA ARG A 290 -16.86 0.32 19.09
C ARG A 290 -16.05 1.59 19.26
N ARG A 291 -15.48 1.82 20.45
CA ARG A 291 -14.63 3.02 20.70
C ARG A 291 -13.38 3.04 19.82
N ALA A 292 -12.70 1.91 19.72
CA ALA A 292 -11.51 1.78 18.88
C ALA A 292 -11.84 1.97 17.40
N THR A 293 -12.95 1.39 16.95
CA THR A 293 -13.44 1.51 15.56
C THR A 293 -13.76 2.97 15.22
N ILE A 294 -14.51 3.68 16.06
CA ILE A 294 -14.83 5.10 15.84
C ILE A 294 -13.54 5.94 15.83
N PHE A 295 -12.66 5.73 16.82
CA PHE A 295 -11.42 6.48 16.93
C PHE A 295 -10.45 6.24 15.76
N ALA A 296 -10.46 5.07 15.16
CA ALA A 296 -9.68 4.78 13.97
C ALA A 296 -10.34 5.32 12.69
N SER A 297 -11.67 5.15 12.55
CA SER A 297 -12.37 5.42 11.30
C SER A 297 -12.66 6.90 11.07
N VAL A 298 -13.05 7.65 12.10
CA VAL A 298 -13.47 9.05 11.93
C VAL A 298 -12.30 9.97 11.55
N PRO A 299 -11.14 9.95 12.23
CA PRO A 299 -9.99 10.76 11.81
C PRO A 299 -9.49 10.41 10.41
N TRP A 300 -9.48 9.11 10.07
CA TRP A 300 -9.10 8.66 8.74
C TRP A 300 -10.05 9.16 7.67
N PHE A 301 -11.36 9.06 7.91
CA PHE A 301 -12.37 9.59 6.98
C PHE A 301 -12.21 11.10 6.75
N LEU A 302 -11.99 11.88 7.81
CA LEU A 302 -11.79 13.33 7.70
C LEU A 302 -10.49 13.68 6.94
N GLN A 303 -9.44 12.91 7.16
CA GLN A 303 -8.18 13.08 6.45
C GLN A 303 -8.35 12.76 4.96
N ASP A 304 -9.02 11.66 4.63
CA ASP A 304 -9.26 11.27 3.24
C ASP A 304 -10.21 12.23 2.51
N LEU A 305 -11.20 12.76 3.20
CA LEU A 305 -12.07 13.80 2.66
C LEU A 305 -11.27 15.04 2.24
N GLY A 306 -10.27 15.45 3.02
CA GLY A 306 -9.35 16.53 2.65
C GLY A 306 -8.42 16.14 1.50
N THR A 307 -7.79 14.97 1.59
CA THR A 307 -6.77 14.53 0.63
C THR A 307 -7.35 14.23 -0.74
N TYR A 308 -8.43 13.45 -0.81
CA TYR A 308 -9.02 13.04 -2.07
C TYR A 308 -10.12 14.01 -2.54
N GLY A 309 -10.91 14.59 -1.63
CA GLY A 309 -11.97 15.51 -1.97
C GLY A 309 -11.45 16.82 -2.58
N ILE A 310 -10.33 17.31 -2.09
CA ILE A 310 -9.67 18.53 -2.62
C ILE A 310 -8.55 18.15 -3.59
N GLY A 311 -7.74 17.12 -3.27
CA GLY A 311 -6.52 16.78 -3.99
C GLY A 311 -6.70 16.51 -5.47
N ILE A 312 -7.72 15.72 -5.85
CA ILE A 312 -8.02 15.43 -7.27
C ILE A 312 -8.37 16.68 -8.06
N PHE A 313 -9.09 17.61 -7.43
CA PHE A 313 -9.51 18.85 -8.08
C PHE A 313 -8.49 19.98 -7.97
N THR A 314 -7.42 19.79 -7.23
CA THR A 314 -6.38 20.82 -7.02
C THR A 314 -5.81 21.34 -8.35
N PRO A 315 -5.42 20.51 -9.36
CA PRO A 315 -4.99 21.03 -10.64
C PRO A 315 -6.04 21.86 -11.33
N THR A 316 -7.30 21.42 -11.33
CA THR A 316 -8.41 22.13 -11.95
C THR A 316 -8.70 23.47 -11.25
N ILE A 317 -8.67 23.50 -9.92
CA ILE A 317 -8.84 24.72 -9.11
C ILE A 317 -7.71 25.71 -9.40
N LEU A 318 -6.48 25.22 -9.44
CA LEU A 318 -5.31 26.06 -9.75
C LEU A 318 -5.36 26.61 -11.16
N ALA A 319 -5.76 25.80 -12.15
CA ALA A 319 -5.98 26.27 -13.53
C ALA A 319 -7.02 27.39 -13.59
N ALA A 320 -8.12 27.27 -12.85
CA ALA A 320 -9.18 28.26 -12.80
C ALA A 320 -8.77 29.57 -12.08
N THR A 321 -7.93 29.47 -11.05
CA THR A 321 -7.53 30.62 -10.21
C THR A 321 -6.29 31.34 -10.71
N LEU A 322 -5.30 30.63 -11.22
CA LEU A 322 -4.03 31.20 -11.71
C LEU A 322 -4.07 31.53 -13.20
N GLY A 323 -4.95 30.89 -13.96
CA GLY A 323 -5.15 31.11 -15.38
C GLY A 323 -5.87 32.41 -15.68
N HIS A 324 -5.24 33.55 -15.49
CA HIS A 324 -5.82 34.90 -15.67
C HIS A 324 -6.35 35.20 -17.09
N LYS A 325 -6.21 34.28 -18.03
CA LYS A 325 -6.65 34.46 -19.43
C LYS A 325 -7.65 33.43 -19.93
N ALA A 326 -8.06 32.46 -19.10
CA ALA A 326 -8.76 31.27 -19.58
C ALA A 326 -10.21 31.13 -19.12
N THR A 327 -10.95 32.24 -19.04
CA THR A 327 -12.43 32.16 -18.96
C THR A 327 -13.06 31.58 -20.23
N HIS A 328 -12.30 31.49 -21.32
CA HIS A 328 -12.65 30.79 -22.55
C HIS A 328 -11.40 30.15 -23.14
N THR A 329 -11.18 28.86 -22.88
CA THR A 329 -10.22 28.03 -23.64
C THR A 329 -10.70 27.97 -25.08
N ARG A 330 -10.13 28.82 -25.96
CA ARG A 330 -10.51 28.88 -27.36
C ARG A 330 -9.83 27.83 -28.21
N ASN A 331 -8.64 27.31 -27.76
CA ASN A 331 -7.80 26.40 -28.51
C ASN A 331 -7.20 25.33 -27.61
N LEU A 332 -6.82 24.18 -28.20
CA LEU A 332 -6.11 23.10 -27.53
C LEU A 332 -4.81 23.56 -26.87
N ALA A 333 -4.07 24.51 -27.49
CA ALA A 333 -2.85 25.06 -26.93
C ALA A 333 -3.07 25.80 -25.60
N ASP A 334 -4.17 26.53 -25.48
CA ASP A 334 -4.55 27.22 -24.23
C ASP A 334 -4.89 26.21 -23.13
N LEU A 335 -5.62 25.14 -23.47
CA LEU A 335 -5.93 24.05 -22.54
C LEU A 335 -4.66 23.42 -22.00
N ILE A 336 -3.74 23.01 -22.86
CA ILE A 336 -2.47 22.37 -22.48
C ILE A 336 -1.60 23.31 -21.64
N THR A 337 -1.54 24.60 -22.00
CA THR A 337 -0.75 25.58 -21.22
C THR A 337 -1.32 25.77 -19.82
N ASN A 338 -2.65 25.83 -19.68
CA ASN A 338 -3.31 25.92 -18.37
C ASN A 338 -3.11 24.66 -17.53
N ASP A 339 -3.19 23.49 -18.16
CA ASP A 339 -2.94 22.20 -17.49
C ASP A 339 -1.47 22.08 -17.02
N GLN A 340 -0.52 22.54 -17.82
CA GLN A 340 0.89 22.60 -17.40
C GLN A 340 1.09 23.53 -16.20
N LEU A 341 0.42 24.67 -16.16
CA LEU A 341 0.50 25.60 -15.02
C LEU A 341 -0.15 24.97 -13.77
N ALA A 342 -1.28 24.33 -13.94
CA ALA A 342 -1.98 23.61 -12.87
C ALA A 342 -1.14 22.46 -12.31
N ALA A 343 -0.50 21.67 -13.17
CA ALA A 343 0.39 20.59 -12.77
C ALA A 343 1.59 21.11 -11.96
N LYS A 344 2.20 22.26 -12.36
CA LYS A 344 3.26 22.88 -11.56
C LYS A 344 2.79 23.30 -10.18
N GLY A 345 1.61 23.89 -10.07
CA GLY A 345 1.04 24.29 -8.78
C GLY A 345 0.74 23.08 -7.88
N ALA A 346 0.17 22.01 -8.45
CA ALA A 346 -0.10 20.78 -7.74
C ALA A 346 1.21 20.12 -7.25
N ALA A 347 2.24 20.06 -8.10
CA ALA A 347 3.55 19.52 -7.72
C ALA A 347 4.17 20.28 -6.52
N LEU A 348 3.98 21.60 -6.43
CA LEU A 348 4.44 22.39 -5.28
C LEU A 348 3.72 21.98 -3.98
N ILE A 349 2.42 21.74 -4.05
CA ILE A 349 1.62 21.25 -2.91
C ILE A 349 2.08 19.85 -2.51
N ASP A 350 2.34 18.97 -3.47
CA ASP A 350 2.84 17.62 -3.21
C ASP A 350 4.23 17.63 -2.51
N VAL A 351 5.11 18.57 -2.88
CA VAL A 351 6.39 18.78 -2.18
C VAL A 351 6.17 19.17 -0.71
N LEU A 352 5.25 20.09 -0.44
CA LEU A 352 4.92 20.50 0.93
C LEU A 352 4.32 19.33 1.73
N LEU A 353 3.51 18.50 1.09
CA LEU A 353 2.96 17.29 1.70
C LEU A 353 4.07 16.31 2.10
N ILE A 354 5.06 16.07 1.23
CA ILE A 354 6.23 15.22 1.53
C ILE A 354 7.01 15.76 2.73
N VAL A 355 7.25 17.07 2.77
CA VAL A 355 7.92 17.70 3.92
C VAL A 355 7.12 17.44 5.22
N GLY A 356 5.79 17.61 5.19
CA GLY A 356 4.91 17.31 6.32
C GLY A 356 5.01 15.86 6.79
N ILE A 357 5.04 14.90 5.86
CA ILE A 357 5.18 13.47 6.17
C ILE A 357 6.54 13.16 6.81
N ILE A 358 7.63 13.75 6.31
CA ILE A 358 8.96 13.59 6.92
C ILE A 358 8.93 14.05 8.37
N PHE A 359 8.36 15.22 8.65
CA PHE A 359 8.18 15.70 10.02
C PHE A 359 7.32 14.76 10.86
N ALA A 360 6.22 14.25 10.32
CA ALA A 360 5.35 13.30 11.02
C ALA A 360 6.09 12.00 11.38
N VAL A 361 6.88 11.43 10.47
CA VAL A 361 7.71 10.23 10.72
C VAL A 361 8.76 10.49 11.81
N LEU A 362 9.40 11.64 11.79
CA LEU A 362 10.39 12.04 12.81
C LEU A 362 9.74 12.28 14.17
N LEU A 363 8.57 12.91 14.20
CA LEU A 363 7.83 13.19 15.41
C LEU A 363 7.28 11.92 16.06
N ALA A 364 6.79 10.98 15.27
CA ALA A 364 6.28 9.69 15.74
C ALA A 364 7.31 8.89 16.55
N TYR A 365 8.60 9.13 16.32
CA TYR A 365 9.68 8.54 17.12
C TYR A 365 9.84 9.19 18.49
N ARG A 366 9.61 10.50 18.61
CA ARG A 366 9.86 11.28 19.84
C ARG A 366 8.67 11.34 20.78
N VAL A 367 7.47 11.43 20.23
CA VAL A 367 6.24 11.67 21.03
C VAL A 367 5.58 10.37 21.48
N GLY A 368 5.99 9.23 20.89
CA GLY A 368 5.34 7.95 21.15
C GLY A 368 4.01 7.81 20.36
N ARG A 369 3.33 6.74 20.65
CA ARG A 369 2.07 6.37 19.96
C ARG A 369 0.86 6.90 20.69
#